data_36d7edf59a8137b5d713a73e4927b209
#
_entry.id   36d7edf59a8137b5d713a73e4927b209
#
_cell.length_a   1.000
_cell.length_b   1.000
_cell.length_c   1.000
_cell.angle_alpha   90.00
_cell.angle_beta   90.00
_cell.angle_gamma   90.00
#
_symmetry.space_group_name_H-M   'P 1'
#
loop_
_entity.id
_entity.type
_entity.pdbx_description
1 polymer ?
#
loop_
_entity_poly.entity_id
_entity_poly.type
_entity_poly.pdbx_seq_one_letter_code
_entity_poly.pdbx_strand_id
1 'polypeptide(L)'
;MSYLAHTVAVEEIARASASVSLSYGAHSNLCVNQIKLNGTEEQKRQYLPGLISGEHVGALAMSEAGAGSDVVSMKLSAEKRNDHFRLNGNKYWITNGPDADTLVVYAKTDPDMGSKGITAFIIEKSMTGFSTSPHFDKLGMRGSNTAELIFDDVEVPFENILGEEGRGVAVLMSGLDYERVVLAGIGTGIMASCLDEIMPYMAERKQFGQPIGSFQLMQGKMADMYTAMNSARAYVYEVAKACDRGDVTRQDAAACCLYASEQAMVQAHQAVQAMGGAGYLSDNPVGRIFRDAKLMEIGAGTSEIRRMLVGREMM
;
A
#
# COMPACT_ATOMS: atom_id res chain seq x y z
N MET A 1 -18.16 5.47 2.39
CA MET A 1 -17.26 5.28 3.56
C MET A 1 -16.32 6.47 3.62
N SER A 2 -16.10 7.07 4.79
CA SER A 2 -15.11 8.14 4.99
C SER A 2 -13.69 7.58 4.99
N TYR A 3 -12.68 8.43 4.74
CA TYR A 3 -11.28 8.00 4.80
C TYR A 3 -10.87 7.60 6.22
N LEU A 4 -11.39 8.28 7.25
CA LEU A 4 -11.18 7.84 8.64
C LEU A 4 -11.72 6.44 8.88
N ALA A 5 -12.96 6.15 8.49
CA ALA A 5 -13.53 4.81 8.64
C ALA A 5 -12.75 3.75 7.85
N HIS A 6 -12.27 4.11 6.65
CA HIS A 6 -11.42 3.23 5.84
C HIS A 6 -10.07 2.96 6.53
N THR A 7 -9.42 3.99 7.06
CA THR A 7 -8.14 3.87 7.81
C THR A 7 -8.31 2.99 9.05
N VAL A 8 -9.41 3.16 9.81
CA VAL A 8 -9.72 2.30 10.96
C VAL A 8 -9.94 0.85 10.55
N ALA A 9 -10.66 0.61 9.44
CA ALA A 9 -10.84 -0.75 8.93
C ALA A 9 -9.50 -1.38 8.51
N VAL A 10 -8.65 -0.64 7.82
CA VAL A 10 -7.29 -1.06 7.44
C VAL A 10 -6.46 -1.38 8.68
N GLU A 11 -6.52 -0.56 9.72
CA GLU A 11 -5.81 -0.79 10.98
C GLU A 11 -6.27 -2.10 11.65
N GLU A 12 -7.57 -2.32 11.81
CA GLU A 12 -8.07 -3.52 12.49
C GLU A 12 -7.84 -4.81 11.66
N ILE A 13 -7.91 -4.73 10.33
CA ILE A 13 -7.52 -5.86 9.47
C ILE A 13 -6.02 -6.12 9.61
N ALA A 14 -5.18 -5.08 9.63
CA ALA A 14 -3.73 -5.23 9.77
C ALA A 14 -3.32 -5.77 11.15
N ARG A 15 -4.07 -5.45 12.21
CA ARG A 15 -3.90 -6.00 13.54
C ARG A 15 -4.03 -7.52 13.55
N ALA A 16 -4.93 -8.07 12.74
CA ALA A 16 -5.06 -9.51 12.53
C ALA A 16 -4.06 -10.05 11.49
N SER A 17 -3.94 -9.36 10.34
CA SER A 17 -3.06 -9.74 9.24
C SER A 17 -2.69 -8.53 8.36
N ALA A 18 -1.44 -8.08 8.46
CA ALA A 18 -0.94 -6.99 7.61
C ALA A 18 -0.98 -7.34 6.12
N SER A 19 -0.80 -8.62 5.75
CA SER A 19 -0.90 -9.09 4.36
C SER A 19 -2.30 -8.89 3.77
N VAL A 20 -3.35 -9.29 4.51
CA VAL A 20 -4.75 -9.11 4.08
C VAL A 20 -5.09 -7.63 3.98
N SER A 21 -4.64 -6.84 4.95
CA SER A 21 -4.83 -5.39 4.95
C SER A 21 -4.16 -4.70 3.75
N LEU A 22 -2.97 -5.16 3.36
CA LEU A 22 -2.28 -4.65 2.17
C LEU A 22 -3.08 -4.93 0.89
N SER A 23 -3.57 -6.16 0.72
CA SER A 23 -4.41 -6.54 -0.44
C SER A 23 -5.72 -5.77 -0.47
N TYR A 24 -6.36 -5.60 0.69
CA TYR A 24 -7.57 -4.78 0.82
C TYR A 24 -7.31 -3.31 0.47
N GLY A 25 -6.21 -2.72 0.97
CA GLY A 25 -5.83 -1.33 0.67
C GLY A 25 -5.50 -1.12 -0.80
N ALA A 26 -4.78 -2.05 -1.42
CA ALA A 26 -4.47 -2.00 -2.85
C ALA A 26 -5.74 -2.07 -3.72
N HIS A 27 -6.68 -2.94 -3.36
CA HIS A 27 -7.97 -3.04 -4.03
C HIS A 27 -8.80 -1.77 -3.84
N SER A 28 -9.10 -1.41 -2.60
CA SER A 28 -10.11 -0.40 -2.26
C SER A 28 -9.61 1.03 -2.47
N ASN A 29 -8.35 1.31 -2.15
CA ASN A 29 -7.83 2.68 -2.23
C ASN A 29 -7.03 2.95 -3.51
N LEU A 30 -6.22 2.00 -3.98
CA LEU A 30 -5.45 2.22 -5.20
C LEU A 30 -6.30 2.05 -6.46
N CYS A 31 -7.06 0.95 -6.60
CA CYS A 31 -7.85 0.71 -7.80
C CYS A 31 -9.21 1.42 -7.74
N VAL A 32 -10.05 1.05 -6.77
CA VAL A 32 -11.44 1.55 -6.66
C VAL A 32 -11.47 3.07 -6.53
N ASN A 33 -10.64 3.63 -5.68
CA ASN A 33 -10.62 5.09 -5.46
C ASN A 33 -10.13 5.86 -6.70
N GLN A 34 -9.15 5.33 -7.45
CA GLN A 34 -8.70 5.95 -8.70
C GLN A 34 -9.80 5.99 -9.76
N ILE A 35 -10.55 4.89 -9.95
CA ILE A 35 -11.68 4.84 -10.87
C ILE A 35 -12.81 5.77 -10.39
N LYS A 36 -13.08 5.81 -9.08
CA LYS A 36 -14.07 6.72 -8.49
C LYS A 36 -13.74 8.19 -8.74
N LEU A 37 -12.46 8.58 -8.59
CA LEU A 37 -12.03 9.98 -8.69
C LEU A 37 -11.91 10.46 -10.14
N ASN A 38 -11.45 9.58 -11.05
CA ASN A 38 -11.02 9.98 -12.38
C ASN A 38 -11.82 9.34 -13.52
N GLY A 39 -12.65 8.33 -13.24
CA GLY A 39 -13.45 7.62 -14.24
C GLY A 39 -14.64 8.44 -14.74
N THR A 40 -15.01 8.19 -15.99
CA THR A 40 -16.30 8.67 -16.54
C THR A 40 -17.47 7.98 -15.82
N GLU A 41 -18.67 8.50 -15.98
CA GLU A 41 -19.85 7.87 -15.38
C GLU A 41 -20.14 6.47 -15.96
N GLU A 42 -19.77 6.23 -17.22
CA GLU A 42 -19.82 4.91 -17.88
C GLU A 42 -18.83 3.96 -17.23
N GLN A 43 -17.57 4.35 -17.07
CA GLN A 43 -16.53 3.54 -16.41
C GLN A 43 -16.91 3.22 -14.95
N LYS A 44 -17.43 4.21 -14.22
CA LYS A 44 -17.90 3.99 -12.84
C LYS A 44 -19.03 2.97 -12.78
N ARG A 45 -20.02 3.06 -13.69
CA ARG A 45 -21.14 2.09 -13.78
C ARG A 45 -20.67 0.70 -14.18
N GLN A 46 -19.67 0.59 -15.03
CA GLN A 46 -19.13 -0.69 -15.49
C GLN A 46 -18.29 -1.39 -14.41
N TYR A 47 -17.35 -0.69 -13.79
CA TYR A 47 -16.32 -1.31 -12.95
C TYR A 47 -16.63 -1.29 -11.46
N LEU A 48 -17.20 -0.19 -10.92
CA LEU A 48 -17.34 -0.06 -9.47
C LEU A 48 -18.28 -1.07 -8.82
N PRO A 49 -19.41 -1.49 -9.39
CA PRO A 49 -20.28 -2.45 -8.73
C PRO A 49 -19.60 -3.78 -8.40
N GLY A 50 -18.91 -4.40 -9.37
CA GLY A 50 -18.18 -5.65 -9.16
C GLY A 50 -17.01 -5.51 -8.19
N LEU A 51 -16.29 -4.37 -8.25
CA LEU A 51 -15.21 -4.07 -7.32
C LEU A 51 -15.72 -3.82 -5.90
N ILE A 52 -16.85 -3.12 -5.72
CA ILE A 52 -17.41 -2.81 -4.39
C ILE A 52 -18.02 -4.06 -3.75
N SER A 53 -18.65 -4.96 -4.52
CA SER A 53 -19.17 -6.22 -4.02
C SER A 53 -18.08 -7.24 -3.66
N GLY A 54 -16.88 -7.08 -4.22
CA GLY A 54 -15.77 -8.02 -4.08
C GLY A 54 -15.85 -9.21 -5.04
N GLU A 55 -16.78 -9.20 -6.00
CA GLU A 55 -16.81 -10.15 -7.11
C GLU A 55 -15.60 -9.98 -8.03
N HIS A 56 -15.12 -8.73 -8.16
CA HIS A 56 -13.90 -8.41 -8.88
C HIS A 56 -12.83 -7.90 -7.93
N VAL A 57 -11.60 -8.33 -8.14
CA VAL A 57 -10.42 -7.85 -7.43
C VAL A 57 -9.77 -6.73 -8.23
N GLY A 58 -9.37 -5.66 -7.54
CA GLY A 58 -8.68 -4.52 -8.14
C GLY A 58 -7.20 -4.46 -7.80
N ALA A 59 -6.39 -3.99 -8.76
CA ALA A 59 -4.98 -3.66 -8.57
C ALA A 59 -4.60 -2.35 -9.22
N LEU A 60 -3.45 -1.79 -8.82
CA LEU A 60 -2.83 -0.64 -9.49
C LEU A 60 -1.40 -1.00 -9.90
N ALA A 61 -1.05 -0.70 -11.14
CA ALA A 61 0.23 -1.05 -11.72
C ALA A 61 0.97 0.20 -12.24
N MET A 62 1.88 0.69 -11.41
CA MET A 62 2.70 1.88 -11.71
C MET A 62 4.17 1.51 -11.86
N SER A 63 4.72 0.73 -10.92
CA SER A 63 6.14 0.43 -10.81
C SER A 63 6.65 -0.57 -11.84
N GLU A 64 7.91 -0.42 -12.22
CA GLU A 64 8.67 -1.34 -13.06
C GLU A 64 9.99 -1.69 -12.38
N ALA A 65 10.66 -2.77 -12.79
CA ALA A 65 11.94 -3.18 -12.23
C ALA A 65 13.01 -2.07 -12.28
N GLY A 66 12.95 -1.21 -13.30
CA GLY A 66 13.83 -0.05 -13.49
C GLY A 66 13.24 1.31 -13.08
N ALA A 67 11.98 1.35 -12.60
CA ALA A 67 11.27 2.59 -12.28
C ALA A 67 10.36 2.39 -11.05
N GLY A 68 10.96 2.45 -9.86
CA GLY A 68 10.26 2.38 -8.57
C GLY A 68 9.97 3.78 -8.04
N SER A 69 10.94 4.39 -7.33
CA SER A 69 10.80 5.75 -6.79
C SER A 69 10.68 6.81 -7.90
N ASP A 70 11.40 6.63 -9.01
CA ASP A 70 11.28 7.45 -10.22
C ASP A 70 10.27 6.82 -11.20
N VAL A 71 9.00 6.88 -10.84
CA VAL A 71 7.92 6.27 -11.64
C VAL A 71 7.73 6.92 -13.01
N VAL A 72 8.17 8.16 -13.19
CA VAL A 72 8.10 8.86 -14.48
C VAL A 72 9.05 8.25 -15.53
N SER A 73 10.11 7.58 -15.06
CA SER A 73 11.05 6.84 -15.93
C SER A 73 10.54 5.47 -16.40
N MET A 74 9.26 5.15 -16.18
CA MET A 74 8.64 3.91 -16.68
C MET A 74 8.81 3.74 -18.19
N LYS A 75 8.80 2.48 -18.65
CA LYS A 75 9.05 2.11 -20.05
C LYS A 75 7.90 1.36 -20.70
N LEU A 76 6.91 0.87 -19.95
CA LEU A 76 5.70 0.28 -20.53
C LEU A 76 5.14 1.25 -21.56
N SER A 77 5.11 0.88 -22.82
CA SER A 77 4.67 1.71 -23.93
C SER A 77 3.18 1.48 -24.22
N ALA A 78 2.51 2.54 -24.68
CA ALA A 78 1.16 2.49 -25.21
C ALA A 78 1.14 3.20 -26.55
N GLU A 79 1.28 2.44 -27.65
CA GLU A 79 1.31 2.96 -29.00
C GLU A 79 -0.11 3.20 -29.51
N LYS A 80 -0.41 4.43 -29.90
CA LYS A 80 -1.73 4.80 -30.44
C LYS A 80 -1.97 4.19 -31.83
N ARG A 81 -3.06 3.49 -32.00
CA ARG A 81 -3.58 2.93 -33.24
C ARG A 81 -4.86 3.67 -33.66
N ASN A 82 -5.56 3.19 -34.68
CA ASN A 82 -6.74 3.88 -35.20
C ASN A 82 -7.90 3.95 -34.20
N ASP A 83 -8.12 2.90 -33.43
CA ASP A 83 -9.26 2.70 -32.54
C ASP A 83 -8.90 2.21 -31.13
N HIS A 84 -7.59 1.97 -30.85
CA HIS A 84 -7.10 1.48 -29.57
C HIS A 84 -5.67 1.96 -29.29
N PHE A 85 -5.18 1.69 -28.07
CA PHE A 85 -3.76 1.69 -27.74
C PHE A 85 -3.23 0.26 -27.68
N ARG A 86 -2.02 0.04 -28.16
CA ARG A 86 -1.32 -1.23 -28.05
C ARG A 86 -0.24 -1.11 -26.99
N LEU A 87 -0.38 -1.88 -25.90
CA LEU A 87 0.52 -1.86 -24.77
C LEU A 87 1.57 -2.97 -24.88
N ASN A 88 2.84 -2.60 -24.65
CA ASN A 88 3.98 -3.52 -24.66
C ASN A 88 4.95 -3.20 -23.51
N GLY A 89 5.32 -4.22 -22.73
CA GLY A 89 6.26 -4.14 -21.62
C GLY A 89 5.74 -4.81 -20.35
N ASN A 90 6.28 -4.39 -19.20
CA ASN A 90 6.04 -5.09 -17.95
C ASN A 90 5.80 -4.10 -16.80
N LYS A 91 5.05 -4.54 -15.79
CA LYS A 91 4.96 -3.88 -14.47
C LYS A 91 5.43 -4.84 -13.39
N TYR A 92 6.03 -4.33 -12.32
CA TYR A 92 6.71 -5.16 -11.34
C TYR A 92 6.26 -4.84 -9.91
N TRP A 93 6.26 -5.84 -9.03
CA TRP A 93 5.80 -5.79 -7.62
C TRP A 93 4.33 -5.40 -7.47
N ILE A 94 3.45 -5.86 -8.35
CA ILE A 94 2.04 -5.47 -8.33
C ILE A 94 1.26 -6.32 -7.34
N THR A 95 0.83 -5.68 -6.25
CA THR A 95 -0.06 -6.27 -5.24
C THR A 95 -1.41 -6.59 -5.87
N ASN A 96 -1.97 -7.76 -5.58
CA ASN A 96 -3.16 -8.33 -6.20
C ASN A 96 -3.03 -8.60 -7.70
N GLY A 97 -1.89 -8.31 -8.35
CA GLY A 97 -1.72 -8.46 -9.79
C GLY A 97 -2.19 -9.81 -10.36
N PRO A 98 -1.82 -10.97 -9.75
CA PRO A 98 -2.26 -12.28 -10.23
C PRO A 98 -3.76 -12.53 -10.10
N ASP A 99 -4.41 -11.90 -9.13
CA ASP A 99 -5.81 -12.13 -8.78
C ASP A 99 -6.75 -11.07 -9.38
N ALA A 100 -6.20 -9.92 -9.80
CA ALA A 100 -6.99 -8.76 -10.22
C ALA A 100 -7.76 -9.00 -11.52
N ASP A 101 -9.06 -8.71 -11.48
CA ASP A 101 -9.94 -8.69 -12.66
C ASP A 101 -9.89 -7.35 -13.37
N THR A 102 -9.67 -6.25 -12.62
CA THR A 102 -9.61 -4.86 -13.09
C THR A 102 -8.36 -4.19 -12.56
N LEU A 103 -7.57 -3.59 -13.43
CA LEU A 103 -6.32 -2.95 -13.07
C LEU A 103 -6.27 -1.50 -13.56
N VAL A 104 -5.78 -0.58 -12.73
CA VAL A 104 -5.37 0.76 -13.17
C VAL A 104 -3.89 0.70 -13.53
N VAL A 105 -3.55 0.90 -14.80
CA VAL A 105 -2.20 0.75 -15.34
C VAL A 105 -1.72 2.06 -15.95
N TYR A 106 -0.49 2.46 -15.63
CA TYR A 106 0.15 3.66 -16.21
C TYR A 106 1.17 3.26 -17.27
N ALA A 107 1.06 3.85 -18.47
CA ALA A 107 1.95 3.56 -19.58
C ALA A 107 2.35 4.84 -20.34
N LYS A 108 3.46 4.80 -21.06
CA LYS A 108 3.93 5.91 -21.91
C LYS A 108 3.22 5.90 -23.26
N THR A 109 2.43 6.93 -23.49
CA THR A 109 1.81 7.25 -24.79
C THR A 109 2.70 8.15 -25.63
N ASP A 110 3.58 8.94 -24.99
CA ASP A 110 4.59 9.77 -25.67
C ASP A 110 5.90 9.76 -24.85
N PRO A 111 6.96 9.07 -25.31
CA PRO A 111 8.21 8.96 -24.56
C PRO A 111 8.96 10.30 -24.42
N ASP A 112 8.75 11.26 -25.33
CA ASP A 112 9.49 12.53 -25.38
C ASP A 112 8.89 13.61 -24.46
N MET A 113 7.63 13.42 -24.02
CA MET A 113 6.89 14.39 -23.21
C MET A 113 7.06 14.20 -21.69
N GLY A 114 7.98 13.32 -21.23
CA GLY A 114 8.24 13.09 -19.80
C GLY A 114 6.99 12.71 -19.04
N SER A 115 6.63 13.47 -17.98
CA SER A 115 5.43 13.22 -17.17
C SER A 115 4.12 13.48 -17.92
N LYS A 116 4.13 14.33 -18.94
CA LYS A 116 2.95 14.60 -19.78
C LYS A 116 2.74 13.56 -20.88
N GLY A 117 3.68 12.64 -21.05
CA GLY A 117 3.58 11.51 -21.98
C GLY A 117 3.09 10.22 -21.31
N ILE A 118 2.55 10.28 -20.09
CA ILE A 118 2.04 9.12 -19.37
C ILE A 118 0.50 9.20 -19.31
N THR A 119 -0.13 8.08 -19.66
CA THR A 119 -1.59 7.92 -19.62
C THR A 119 -1.96 6.79 -18.65
N ALA A 120 -3.09 6.93 -17.96
CA ALA A 120 -3.66 5.89 -17.12
C ALA A 120 -4.73 5.12 -17.90
N PHE A 121 -4.75 3.79 -17.77
CA PHE A 121 -5.68 2.90 -18.45
C PHE A 121 -6.37 1.98 -17.46
N ILE A 122 -7.62 1.62 -17.72
CA ILE A 122 -8.31 0.50 -17.06
C ILE A 122 -8.07 -0.74 -17.91
N ILE A 123 -7.38 -1.73 -17.34
CA ILE A 123 -7.07 -3.01 -17.98
C ILE A 123 -7.94 -4.09 -17.36
N GLU A 124 -8.50 -4.97 -18.18
CA GLU A 124 -9.23 -6.15 -17.75
C GLU A 124 -8.37 -7.40 -17.93
N LYS A 125 -8.44 -8.31 -16.97
CA LYS A 125 -7.68 -9.58 -16.99
C LYS A 125 -7.92 -10.40 -18.25
N SER A 126 -9.10 -10.25 -18.86
CA SER A 126 -9.54 -10.95 -20.07
C SER A 126 -8.91 -10.44 -21.35
N MET A 127 -8.24 -9.29 -21.35
CA MET A 127 -7.62 -8.71 -22.56
C MET A 127 -6.53 -9.63 -23.10
N THR A 128 -6.61 -9.94 -24.40
CA THR A 128 -5.63 -10.79 -25.08
C THR A 128 -4.22 -10.16 -25.00
N GLY A 129 -3.21 -10.99 -24.71
CA GLY A 129 -1.82 -10.54 -24.55
C GLY A 129 -1.47 -10.10 -23.13
N PHE A 130 -2.45 -9.96 -22.20
CA PHE A 130 -2.19 -9.72 -20.80
C PHE A 130 -1.94 -11.04 -20.04
N SER A 131 -0.89 -11.06 -19.25
CA SER A 131 -0.57 -12.22 -18.39
C SER A 131 0.22 -11.79 -17.15
N THR A 132 0.42 -12.74 -16.22
CA THR A 132 1.18 -12.50 -14.99
C THR A 132 2.23 -13.58 -14.78
N SER A 133 3.34 -13.23 -14.14
CA SER A 133 4.30 -14.21 -13.66
C SER A 133 3.73 -15.04 -12.50
N PRO A 134 4.39 -16.15 -12.10
CA PRO A 134 4.14 -16.76 -10.80
C PRO A 134 4.32 -15.75 -9.66
N HIS A 135 3.70 -16.04 -8.51
CA HIS A 135 3.80 -15.19 -7.31
C HIS A 135 5.25 -15.07 -6.84
N PHE A 136 5.65 -13.86 -6.44
CA PHE A 136 6.96 -13.65 -5.85
C PHE A 136 7.05 -14.28 -4.44
N ASP A 137 8.15 -14.96 -4.16
CA ASP A 137 8.53 -15.34 -2.80
C ASP A 137 9.12 -14.13 -2.08
N LYS A 138 8.40 -13.59 -1.12
CA LYS A 138 8.71 -12.32 -0.45
C LYS A 138 9.22 -12.53 0.97
N LEU A 139 9.98 -11.56 1.47
CA LEU A 139 10.44 -11.51 2.86
C LEU A 139 9.25 -11.53 3.85
N GLY A 140 8.27 -10.66 3.63
CA GLY A 140 7.05 -10.51 4.41
C GLY A 140 5.84 -10.28 3.51
N MET A 141 4.68 -9.96 4.11
CA MET A 141 3.40 -9.81 3.40
C MET A 141 3.09 -11.01 2.49
N ARG A 142 3.45 -12.22 2.95
CA ARG A 142 3.38 -13.45 2.13
C ARG A 142 1.96 -13.90 1.84
N GLY A 143 1.00 -13.48 2.66
CA GLY A 143 -0.44 -13.71 2.42
C GLY A 143 -1.09 -12.73 1.44
N SER A 144 -0.31 -11.82 0.84
CA SER A 144 -0.75 -10.89 -0.21
C SER A 144 -0.06 -11.24 -1.52
N ASN A 145 -0.80 -11.69 -2.53
CA ASN A 145 -0.24 -12.09 -3.81
C ASN A 145 0.36 -10.88 -4.54
N THR A 146 1.57 -11.06 -5.06
CA THR A 146 2.33 -10.02 -5.76
C THR A 146 3.08 -10.66 -6.92
N ALA A 147 3.01 -10.07 -8.11
CA ALA A 147 3.66 -10.60 -9.30
C ALA A 147 4.12 -9.50 -10.25
N GLU A 148 4.79 -9.90 -11.30
CA GLU A 148 4.99 -9.12 -12.50
C GLU A 148 3.76 -9.22 -13.41
N LEU A 149 3.39 -8.11 -14.03
CA LEU A 149 2.39 -8.07 -15.11
C LEU A 149 3.10 -7.94 -16.44
N ILE A 150 2.65 -8.69 -17.42
CA ILE A 150 3.24 -8.79 -18.76
C ILE A 150 2.20 -8.35 -19.77
N PHE A 151 2.59 -7.41 -20.62
CA PHE A 151 1.78 -6.86 -21.71
C PHE A 151 2.50 -7.18 -23.03
N ASP A 152 1.90 -8.03 -23.84
CA ASP A 152 2.40 -8.47 -25.14
C ASP A 152 1.34 -8.17 -26.20
N ASP A 153 1.50 -7.02 -26.87
CA ASP A 153 0.55 -6.47 -27.85
C ASP A 153 -0.91 -6.37 -27.30
N VAL A 154 -1.07 -5.96 -26.05
CA VAL A 154 -2.41 -5.82 -25.44
C VAL A 154 -3.16 -4.65 -26.07
N GLU A 155 -4.27 -4.93 -26.73
CA GLU A 155 -5.13 -3.92 -27.33
C GLU A 155 -6.09 -3.35 -26.27
N VAL A 156 -6.00 -2.03 -26.04
CA VAL A 156 -6.78 -1.31 -25.04
C VAL A 156 -7.62 -0.23 -25.73
N PRO A 157 -8.95 -0.36 -25.75
CA PRO A 157 -9.84 0.62 -26.36
C PRO A 157 -9.66 2.03 -25.78
N PHE A 158 -9.97 3.07 -26.57
CA PHE A 158 -9.85 4.46 -26.10
C PHE A 158 -10.76 4.78 -24.92
N GLU A 159 -11.92 4.12 -24.83
CA GLU A 159 -12.85 4.23 -23.70
C GLU A 159 -12.29 3.72 -22.38
N ASN A 160 -11.18 2.96 -22.40
CA ASN A 160 -10.47 2.50 -21.22
C ASN A 160 -9.39 3.48 -20.72
N ILE A 161 -9.24 4.65 -21.34
CA ILE A 161 -8.41 5.72 -20.76
C ILE A 161 -9.07 6.20 -19.47
N LEU A 162 -8.32 6.16 -18.37
CA LEU A 162 -8.76 6.73 -17.09
C LEU A 162 -8.31 8.19 -16.98
N GLY A 163 -9.26 9.10 -16.98
CA GLY A 163 -9.00 10.55 -17.11
C GLY A 163 -8.76 10.95 -18.57
N GLU A 164 -7.64 11.61 -18.86
CA GLU A 164 -7.29 12.12 -20.19
C GLU A 164 -5.93 11.57 -20.65
N GLU A 165 -5.75 11.45 -21.97
CA GLU A 165 -4.46 11.10 -22.59
C GLU A 165 -3.38 12.11 -22.17
N GLY A 166 -2.20 11.61 -21.77
CA GLY A 166 -1.08 12.44 -21.29
C GLY A 166 -1.26 13.00 -19.87
N ARG A 167 -2.37 12.70 -19.20
CA ARG A 167 -2.66 13.17 -17.83
C ARG A 167 -2.52 12.09 -16.75
N GLY A 168 -1.92 10.96 -17.08
CA GLY A 168 -1.78 9.83 -16.14
C GLY A 168 -1.08 10.18 -14.84
N VAL A 169 -0.07 11.06 -14.85
CA VAL A 169 0.57 11.53 -13.62
C VAL A 169 -0.40 12.35 -12.75
N ALA A 170 -1.30 13.14 -13.34
CA ALA A 170 -2.31 13.85 -12.58
C ALA A 170 -3.32 12.89 -11.94
N VAL A 171 -3.75 11.86 -12.69
CA VAL A 171 -4.58 10.76 -12.17
C VAL A 171 -3.89 10.09 -10.98
N LEU A 172 -2.61 9.72 -11.12
CA LEU A 172 -1.83 9.10 -10.05
C LEU A 172 -1.78 10.00 -8.79
N MET A 173 -1.42 11.27 -8.97
CA MET A 173 -1.25 12.21 -7.85
C MET A 173 -2.57 12.50 -7.13
N SER A 174 -3.72 12.45 -7.80
CA SER A 174 -5.02 12.68 -7.18
C SER A 174 -5.37 11.66 -6.09
N GLY A 175 -4.79 10.45 -6.14
CA GLY A 175 -5.03 9.40 -5.16
C GLY A 175 -3.91 9.17 -4.15
N LEU A 176 -2.66 9.58 -4.47
CA LEU A 176 -1.49 9.20 -3.67
C LEU A 176 -1.51 9.74 -2.23
N ASP A 177 -2.04 10.94 -2.00
CA ASP A 177 -2.07 11.50 -0.65
C ASP A 177 -3.09 10.74 0.22
N TYR A 178 -4.25 10.39 -0.34
CA TYR A 178 -5.23 9.52 0.31
C TYR A 178 -4.70 8.11 0.56
N GLU A 179 -3.95 7.55 -0.41
CA GLU A 179 -3.29 6.26 -0.28
C GLU A 179 -2.35 6.22 0.92
N ARG A 180 -1.46 7.22 1.04
CA ARG A 180 -0.49 7.29 2.14
C ARG A 180 -1.18 7.28 3.50
N VAL A 181 -2.27 8.03 3.64
CA VAL A 181 -3.02 8.12 4.89
C VAL A 181 -3.70 6.79 5.23
N VAL A 182 -4.36 6.18 4.26
CA VAL A 182 -5.03 4.87 4.47
C VAL A 182 -4.02 3.78 4.78
N LEU A 183 -2.90 3.71 4.04
CA LEU A 183 -1.84 2.73 4.28
C LEU A 183 -1.10 2.95 5.60
N ALA A 184 -1.05 4.18 6.13
CA ALA A 184 -0.53 4.43 7.47
C ALA A 184 -1.29 3.64 8.56
N GLY A 185 -2.57 3.33 8.32
CA GLY A 185 -3.36 2.44 9.15
C GLY A 185 -2.80 1.00 9.26
N ILE A 186 -2.09 0.51 8.23
CA ILE A 186 -1.39 -0.78 8.33
C ILE A 186 -0.28 -0.69 9.38
N GLY A 187 0.46 0.41 9.41
CA GLY A 187 1.53 0.64 10.39
C GLY A 187 0.98 0.66 11.83
N THR A 188 -0.13 1.37 12.08
CA THR A 188 -0.77 1.40 13.40
C THR A 188 -1.34 0.04 13.81
N GLY A 189 -1.91 -0.72 12.86
CA GLY A 189 -2.38 -2.09 13.08
C GLY A 189 -1.26 -3.07 13.42
N ILE A 190 -0.11 -2.98 12.74
CA ILE A 190 1.09 -3.76 13.07
C ILE A 190 1.57 -3.47 14.48
N MET A 191 1.62 -2.19 14.90
CA MET A 191 2.00 -1.82 16.27
C MET A 191 1.03 -2.38 17.31
N ALA A 192 -0.28 -2.34 17.04
CA ALA A 192 -1.29 -2.93 17.90
C ALA A 192 -1.12 -4.46 18.01
N SER A 193 -0.90 -5.14 16.88
CA SER A 193 -0.61 -6.58 16.83
C SER A 193 0.61 -6.96 17.69
N CYS A 194 1.68 -6.15 17.64
CA CYS A 194 2.85 -6.37 18.48
C CYS A 194 2.50 -6.36 19.97
N LEU A 195 1.70 -5.39 20.41
CA LEU A 195 1.27 -5.31 21.81
C LEU A 195 0.36 -6.48 22.21
N ASP A 196 -0.57 -6.88 21.34
CA ASP A 196 -1.46 -8.01 21.57
C ASP A 196 -0.69 -9.33 21.79
N GLU A 197 0.40 -9.53 21.07
CA GLU A 197 1.24 -10.73 21.20
C GLU A 197 2.13 -10.69 22.44
N ILE A 198 2.74 -9.55 22.77
CA ILE A 198 3.74 -9.52 23.85
C ILE A 198 3.11 -9.36 25.23
N MET A 199 1.97 -8.67 25.39
CA MET A 199 1.39 -8.40 26.72
C MET A 199 1.01 -9.69 27.47
N PRO A 200 0.28 -10.65 26.87
CA PRO A 200 -0.02 -11.93 27.53
C PRO A 200 1.26 -12.71 27.85
N TYR A 201 2.18 -12.78 26.88
CA TYR A 201 3.45 -13.49 27.06
C TYR A 201 4.26 -12.93 28.25
N MET A 202 4.37 -11.62 28.37
CA MET A 202 5.10 -10.97 29.46
C MET A 202 4.43 -11.15 30.82
N ALA A 203 3.11 -11.32 30.86
CA ALA A 203 2.38 -11.61 32.08
C ALA A 203 2.55 -13.06 32.56
N GLU A 204 2.70 -14.00 31.62
CA GLU A 204 2.77 -15.45 31.91
C GLU A 204 4.19 -15.98 32.03
N ARG A 205 5.10 -15.54 31.16
CA ARG A 205 6.49 -16.01 31.11
C ARG A 205 7.24 -15.60 32.37
N LYS A 206 7.78 -16.58 33.12
CA LYS A 206 8.55 -16.33 34.33
C LYS A 206 10.04 -16.53 34.11
N GLN A 207 10.84 -15.63 34.63
CA GLN A 207 12.27 -15.75 34.83
C GLN A 207 12.64 -15.15 36.21
N PHE A 208 13.70 -15.65 36.82
CA PHE A 208 14.13 -15.22 38.17
C PHE A 208 12.97 -15.28 39.21
N GLY A 209 12.07 -16.28 39.06
CA GLY A 209 10.96 -16.55 39.99
C GLY A 209 9.70 -15.68 39.80
N GLN A 210 9.66 -14.74 38.84
CA GLN A 210 8.52 -13.84 38.63
C GLN A 210 8.22 -13.61 37.14
N PRO A 211 7.01 -13.12 36.77
CA PRO A 211 6.69 -12.74 35.42
C PRO A 211 7.70 -11.73 34.84
N ILE A 212 8.08 -11.89 33.59
CA ILE A 212 9.06 -10.96 32.95
C ILE A 212 8.53 -9.53 32.86
N GLY A 213 7.20 -9.33 32.76
CA GLY A 213 6.55 -8.03 32.80
C GLY A 213 6.69 -7.29 34.14
N SER A 214 7.17 -7.96 35.22
CA SER A 214 7.46 -7.32 36.50
C SER A 214 8.79 -6.57 36.53
N PHE A 215 9.65 -6.80 35.53
CA PHE A 215 10.94 -6.11 35.46
C PHE A 215 10.79 -4.71 34.84
N GLN A 216 11.41 -3.70 35.46
CA GLN A 216 11.28 -2.30 35.06
C GLN A 216 11.70 -2.04 33.60
N LEU A 217 12.75 -2.72 33.10
CA LEU A 217 13.17 -2.60 31.70
C LEU A 217 12.12 -3.13 30.72
N MET A 218 11.37 -4.15 31.11
CA MET A 218 10.27 -4.68 30.30
C MET A 218 9.05 -3.77 30.36
N GLN A 219 8.75 -3.20 31.55
CA GLN A 219 7.69 -2.19 31.70
C GLN A 219 8.00 -0.93 30.88
N GLY A 220 9.25 -0.46 30.91
CA GLY A 220 9.70 0.65 30.06
C GLY A 220 9.49 0.37 28.57
N LYS A 221 9.87 -0.82 28.11
CA LYS A 221 9.65 -1.25 26.72
C LYS A 221 8.16 -1.19 26.33
N MET A 222 7.26 -1.72 27.17
CA MET A 222 5.81 -1.65 26.90
C MET A 222 5.28 -0.23 26.89
N ALA A 223 5.76 0.62 27.80
CA ALA A 223 5.36 2.03 27.85
C ALA A 223 5.77 2.78 26.58
N ASP A 224 6.99 2.56 26.07
CA ASP A 224 7.48 3.14 24.83
C ASP A 224 6.66 2.66 23.62
N MET A 225 6.37 1.35 23.55
CA MET A 225 5.57 0.76 22.47
C MET A 225 4.14 1.31 22.48
N TYR A 226 3.49 1.36 23.62
CA TYR A 226 2.15 1.91 23.79
C TYR A 226 2.08 3.39 23.40
N THR A 227 3.06 4.17 23.85
CA THR A 227 3.12 5.62 23.57
C THR A 227 3.33 5.87 22.05
N ALA A 228 4.26 5.16 21.41
CA ALA A 228 4.52 5.30 20.00
C ALA A 228 3.30 4.93 19.15
N MET A 229 2.62 3.82 19.48
CA MET A 229 1.40 3.39 18.78
C MET A 229 0.30 4.46 18.87
N ASN A 230 0.00 4.97 20.06
CA ASN A 230 -1.06 5.96 20.25
C ASN A 230 -0.70 7.30 19.61
N SER A 231 0.57 7.71 19.63
CA SER A 231 1.03 8.92 18.94
C SER A 231 0.86 8.80 17.43
N ALA A 232 1.24 7.66 16.85
CA ALA A 232 1.04 7.38 15.43
C ALA A 232 -0.44 7.35 15.06
N ARG A 233 -1.26 6.63 15.83
CA ARG A 233 -2.71 6.53 15.61
C ARG A 233 -3.39 7.90 15.67
N ALA A 234 -3.07 8.72 16.67
CA ALA A 234 -3.64 10.06 16.80
C ALA A 234 -3.31 10.92 15.58
N TYR A 235 -2.07 10.90 15.10
CA TYR A 235 -1.65 11.64 13.92
C TYR A 235 -2.33 11.10 12.65
N VAL A 236 -2.30 9.81 12.41
CA VAL A 236 -2.93 9.17 11.24
C VAL A 236 -4.43 9.47 11.19
N TYR A 237 -5.14 9.37 12.31
CA TYR A 237 -6.57 9.64 12.36
C TYR A 237 -6.90 11.10 12.13
N GLU A 238 -6.08 12.03 12.63
CA GLU A 238 -6.30 13.45 12.37
C GLU A 238 -6.09 13.80 10.90
N VAL A 239 -5.06 13.23 10.26
CA VAL A 239 -4.86 13.41 8.82
C VAL A 239 -5.96 12.72 8.01
N ALA A 240 -6.47 11.57 8.45
CA ALA A 240 -7.62 10.92 7.80
C ALA A 240 -8.90 11.77 7.87
N LYS A 241 -9.14 12.48 8.98
CA LYS A 241 -10.24 13.48 9.06
C LYS A 241 -10.01 14.65 8.12
N ALA A 242 -8.75 15.09 7.92
CA ALA A 242 -8.43 16.11 6.92
C ALA A 242 -8.76 15.63 5.50
N CYS A 243 -8.49 14.34 5.18
CA CYS A 243 -8.95 13.74 3.92
C CYS A 243 -10.47 13.82 3.75
N ASP A 244 -11.24 13.56 4.81
CA ASP A 244 -12.71 13.62 4.78
C ASP A 244 -13.24 15.02 4.54
N ARG A 245 -12.54 16.05 5.00
CA ARG A 245 -12.87 17.46 4.77
C ARG A 245 -12.36 18.01 3.44
N GLY A 246 -11.46 17.27 2.75
CA GLY A 246 -10.81 17.70 1.51
C GLY A 246 -9.69 18.72 1.71
N ASP A 247 -9.13 18.83 2.91
CA ASP A 247 -8.07 19.77 3.29
C ASP A 247 -6.73 19.07 3.64
N VAL A 248 -6.58 17.80 3.27
CA VAL A 248 -5.32 17.06 3.45
C VAL A 248 -4.19 17.71 2.65
N THR A 249 -3.04 17.90 3.31
CA THR A 249 -1.83 18.36 2.66
C THR A 249 -0.96 17.17 2.25
N ARG A 250 -0.19 17.32 1.17
CA ARG A 250 0.80 16.32 0.76
C ARG A 250 1.84 16.08 1.85
N GLN A 251 2.23 17.14 2.56
CA GLN A 251 3.17 17.10 3.67
C GLN A 251 2.64 16.20 4.79
N ASP A 252 1.40 16.41 5.26
CA ASP A 252 0.83 15.64 6.37
C ASP A 252 0.57 14.19 5.98
N ALA A 253 0.09 13.95 4.75
CA ALA A 253 -0.09 12.60 4.23
C ALA A 253 1.23 11.82 4.17
N ALA A 254 2.31 12.46 3.71
CA ALA A 254 3.64 11.84 3.68
C ALA A 254 4.21 11.65 5.10
N ALA A 255 4.06 12.63 5.99
CA ALA A 255 4.63 12.61 7.32
C ALA A 255 3.95 11.58 8.24
N CYS A 256 2.61 11.49 8.23
CA CYS A 256 1.91 10.48 9.03
C CYS A 256 2.23 9.06 8.57
N CYS A 257 2.33 8.83 7.24
CA CYS A 257 2.73 7.54 6.69
C CYS A 257 4.18 7.20 7.03
N LEU A 258 5.11 8.15 6.93
CA LEU A 258 6.51 7.98 7.30
C LEU A 258 6.62 7.55 8.77
N TYR A 259 6.01 8.30 9.67
CA TYR A 259 6.08 8.02 11.10
C TYR A 259 5.48 6.67 11.47
N ALA A 260 4.26 6.37 10.99
CA ALA A 260 3.60 5.11 11.26
C ALA A 260 4.39 3.90 10.74
N SER A 261 4.99 4.03 9.53
CA SER A 261 5.76 2.94 8.91
C SER A 261 7.05 2.64 9.67
N GLU A 262 7.83 3.67 10.04
CA GLU A 262 9.08 3.48 10.78
C GLU A 262 8.82 3.01 12.20
N GLN A 263 7.79 3.55 12.86
CA GLN A 263 7.41 3.07 14.19
C GLN A 263 6.91 1.63 14.15
N ALA A 264 6.18 1.21 13.13
CA ALA A 264 5.79 -0.19 12.97
C ALA A 264 7.01 -1.13 12.94
N MET A 265 8.07 -0.77 12.20
CA MET A 265 9.31 -1.56 12.15
C MET A 265 10.04 -1.57 13.49
N VAL A 266 10.16 -0.41 14.16
CA VAL A 266 10.76 -0.30 15.50
C VAL A 266 10.01 -1.18 16.51
N GLN A 267 8.67 -1.10 16.53
CA GLN A 267 7.85 -1.85 17.47
C GLN A 267 7.88 -3.36 17.17
N ALA A 268 7.87 -3.77 15.91
CA ALA A 268 8.00 -5.17 15.53
C ALA A 268 9.35 -5.77 15.97
N HIS A 269 10.44 -5.00 15.82
CA HIS A 269 11.75 -5.37 16.37
C HIS A 269 11.69 -5.53 17.90
N GLN A 270 11.05 -4.60 18.61
CA GLN A 270 10.93 -4.67 20.07
C GLN A 270 10.05 -5.84 20.51
N ALA A 271 9.03 -6.22 19.74
CA ALA A 271 8.20 -7.39 20.05
C ALA A 271 9.00 -8.70 19.98
N VAL A 272 9.81 -8.90 18.93
CA VAL A 272 10.73 -10.04 18.84
C VAL A 272 11.68 -10.05 20.03
N GLN A 273 12.28 -8.91 20.36
CA GLN A 273 13.21 -8.79 21.49
C GLN A 273 12.54 -9.09 22.84
N ALA A 274 11.29 -8.65 23.05
CA ALA A 274 10.56 -8.88 24.29
C ALA A 274 10.26 -10.37 24.55
N MET A 275 10.06 -11.14 23.48
CA MET A 275 9.85 -12.59 23.57
C MET A 275 11.16 -13.40 23.69
N GLY A 276 12.31 -12.76 23.46
CA GLY A 276 13.60 -13.44 23.53
C GLY A 276 13.72 -14.60 22.54
N GLY A 277 14.26 -15.73 23.00
CA GLY A 277 14.42 -16.92 22.14
C GLY A 277 13.12 -17.44 21.53
N ALA A 278 11.99 -17.31 22.22
CA ALA A 278 10.69 -17.71 21.68
C ALA A 278 10.27 -16.85 20.47
N GLY A 279 10.57 -15.54 20.49
CA GLY A 279 10.29 -14.63 19.37
C GLY A 279 11.17 -14.85 18.14
N TYR A 280 12.25 -15.62 18.27
CA TYR A 280 13.17 -15.94 17.17
C TYR A 280 12.79 -17.22 16.41
N LEU A 281 11.78 -17.94 16.87
CA LEU A 281 11.25 -19.12 16.22
C LEU A 281 10.26 -18.77 15.12
N SER A 282 10.27 -19.54 14.02
CA SER A 282 9.44 -19.25 12.83
C SER A 282 7.94 -19.45 13.04
N ASP A 283 7.54 -20.25 14.03
CA ASP A 283 6.15 -20.49 14.42
C ASP A 283 5.57 -19.40 15.33
N ASN A 284 6.41 -18.48 15.82
CA ASN A 284 5.96 -17.37 16.63
C ASN A 284 5.47 -16.20 15.75
N PRO A 285 4.27 -15.64 16.04
CA PRO A 285 3.68 -14.56 15.21
C PRO A 285 4.55 -13.32 15.08
N VAL A 286 5.33 -12.93 16.11
CA VAL A 286 6.15 -11.70 16.07
C VAL A 286 7.22 -11.73 14.98
N GLY A 287 7.74 -12.92 14.63
CA GLY A 287 8.67 -13.07 13.50
C GLY A 287 8.02 -12.77 12.14
N ARG A 288 6.74 -13.14 11.96
CA ARG A 288 5.94 -12.76 10.78
C ARG A 288 5.69 -11.26 10.77
N ILE A 289 5.21 -10.69 11.89
CA ILE A 289 4.91 -9.27 12.04
C ILE A 289 6.15 -8.41 11.72
N PHE A 290 7.32 -8.83 12.18
CA PHE A 290 8.60 -8.15 11.89
C PHE A 290 8.91 -8.11 10.39
N ARG A 291 8.75 -9.23 9.68
CA ARG A 291 8.98 -9.29 8.24
C ARG A 291 7.94 -8.50 7.45
N ASP A 292 6.68 -8.52 7.90
CA ASP A 292 5.59 -7.76 7.28
C ASP A 292 5.79 -6.24 7.43
N ALA A 293 6.23 -5.79 8.62
CA ALA A 293 6.49 -4.38 8.92
C ALA A 293 7.52 -3.75 7.96
N LYS A 294 8.51 -4.52 7.49
CA LYS A 294 9.56 -3.98 6.60
C LYS A 294 9.03 -3.42 5.29
N LEU A 295 7.94 -3.97 4.75
CA LEU A 295 7.34 -3.44 3.53
C LEU A 295 6.84 -2.00 3.70
N MET A 296 6.40 -1.63 4.90
CA MET A 296 5.85 -0.29 5.16
C MET A 296 6.86 0.84 4.95
N GLU A 297 8.16 0.56 5.08
CA GLU A 297 9.23 1.53 4.80
C GLU A 297 9.59 1.64 3.31
N ILE A 298 9.07 0.72 2.47
CA ILE A 298 9.42 0.59 1.05
C ILE A 298 8.25 0.95 0.14
N GLY A 299 7.06 0.40 0.42
CA GLY A 299 5.86 0.54 -0.40
C GLY A 299 5.22 1.94 -0.31
N ALA A 300 4.45 2.33 -1.33
CA ALA A 300 3.79 3.64 -1.44
C ALA A 300 4.77 4.85 -1.34
N GLY A 301 5.96 4.68 -1.90
CA GLY A 301 7.10 5.58 -1.74
C GLY A 301 7.94 5.21 -0.51
N THR A 302 9.26 5.10 -0.70
CA THR A 302 10.18 4.74 0.39
C THR A 302 10.21 5.81 1.49
N SER A 303 10.72 5.45 2.67
CA SER A 303 10.93 6.41 3.78
C SER A 303 11.73 7.64 3.33
N GLU A 304 12.70 7.46 2.43
CA GLU A 304 13.50 8.55 1.86
C GLU A 304 12.66 9.47 0.96
N ILE A 305 11.81 8.89 0.11
CA ILE A 305 10.90 9.66 -0.76
C ILE A 305 9.90 10.45 0.08
N ARG A 306 9.34 9.86 1.14
CA ARG A 306 8.43 10.57 2.05
C ARG A 306 9.13 11.72 2.76
N ARG A 307 10.39 11.54 3.25
CA ARG A 307 11.21 12.62 3.82
C ARG A 307 11.48 13.74 2.82
N MET A 308 11.84 13.37 1.58
CA MET A 308 12.05 14.36 0.52
C MET A 308 10.79 15.18 0.26
N LEU A 309 9.61 14.53 0.22
CA LEU A 309 8.34 15.22 0.03
C LEU A 309 8.05 16.20 1.17
N VAL A 310 8.15 15.73 2.42
CA VAL A 310 7.94 16.59 3.60
C VAL A 310 8.89 17.78 3.58
N GLY A 311 10.19 17.53 3.39
CA GLY A 311 11.20 18.60 3.38
C GLY A 311 10.99 19.62 2.27
N ARG A 312 10.58 19.17 1.08
CA ARG A 312 10.32 20.06 -0.07
C ARG A 312 9.08 20.94 0.11
N GLU A 313 8.02 20.40 0.70
CA GLU A 313 6.79 21.17 0.95
C GLU A 313 6.94 22.18 2.11
N MET A 314 8.02 22.09 2.90
CA MET A 314 8.34 23.06 3.96
C MET A 314 9.19 24.23 3.49
N MET A 315 9.78 24.15 2.31
CA MET A 315 10.66 25.19 1.73
C MET A 315 9.95 26.02 0.68
#